data_078b842986b82f8d97f8b9a194897033
#
_entry.id   078b842986b82f8d97f8b9a194897033
#
_cell.length_a   1.000
_cell.length_b   1.000
_cell.length_c   1.000
_cell.angle_alpha   90.00
_cell.angle_beta   90.00
_cell.angle_gamma   90.00
#
_symmetry.space_group_name_H-M   'P 1'
#
loop_
_entity.id
_entity.type
_entity.pdbx_description
1 polymer ?
#
loop_
_entity_poly.entity_id
_entity_poly.type
_entity_poly.pdbx_seq_one_letter_code
_entity_poly.pdbx_strand_id
1 'polypeptide(L)'
;MLTLSPVAAHIAVVDDEVAITRLLAGYLKNQGFRVTQLHDGRSLMALLQADLPCLVLLDLGLPGEDGFRIARQVREHWSCGLVIVTGRGDPVDKIVGLEVGADDYVTKPFDLRELLARIRAVLRRSTPASLPASPTEAKPRATLKFTSYELDTAARRLMGPDGEDVSLTSGEFDLLCALALNPGRVLSRDFLLEQTRGREAAPFDRTIDVQVGRLRRKLEADAENPQIIKSVRGAGYIFVAPVVKG
;
A
#
# COMPACT_ATOMS: atom_id res chain seq x y z
N MET A 1 -6.19 -9.25 -36.38
CA MET A 1 -5.77 -9.67 -35.04
C MET A 1 -5.41 -8.39 -34.26
N LEU A 2 -6.39 -7.80 -33.57
CA LEU A 2 -6.21 -6.57 -32.80
C LEU A 2 -5.52 -6.97 -31.49
N THR A 3 -4.22 -6.73 -31.37
CA THR A 3 -3.50 -6.79 -30.11
C THR A 3 -4.00 -5.67 -29.22
N LEU A 4 -4.83 -5.99 -28.23
CA LEU A 4 -5.15 -5.06 -27.15
C LEU A 4 -3.82 -4.73 -26.42
N SER A 5 -3.27 -3.55 -26.69
CA SER A 5 -2.16 -3.03 -25.89
C SER A 5 -2.63 -2.98 -24.41
N PRO A 6 -1.83 -3.45 -23.47
CA PRO A 6 -2.20 -3.35 -22.04
C PRO A 6 -2.46 -1.88 -21.72
N VAL A 7 -3.63 -1.60 -21.15
CA VAL A 7 -4.00 -0.24 -20.73
C VAL A 7 -2.92 0.27 -19.78
N ALA A 8 -2.27 1.37 -20.15
CA ALA A 8 -1.22 1.97 -19.35
C ALA A 8 -1.76 2.33 -17.95
N ALA A 9 -1.10 1.87 -16.90
CA ALA A 9 -1.51 2.18 -15.53
C ALA A 9 -1.58 3.70 -15.32
N HIS A 10 -2.68 4.17 -14.73
CA HIS A 10 -2.94 5.58 -14.50
C HIS A 10 -2.36 6.04 -13.17
N ILE A 11 -1.55 7.10 -13.19
CA ILE A 11 -0.95 7.74 -12.01
C ILE A 11 -1.41 9.18 -11.94
N ALA A 12 -1.95 9.60 -10.79
CA ALA A 12 -2.20 11.01 -10.47
C ALA A 12 -0.98 11.57 -9.73
N VAL A 13 -0.49 12.73 -10.15
CA VAL A 13 0.58 13.47 -9.48
C VAL A 13 0.00 14.76 -8.95
N VAL A 14 0.02 14.97 -7.64
CA VAL A 14 -0.58 16.10 -6.93
C VAL A 14 0.51 16.86 -6.19
N ASP A 15 0.83 18.07 -6.66
CA ASP A 15 1.88 18.92 -6.11
C ASP A 15 1.62 20.35 -6.60
N ASP A 16 1.68 21.36 -5.73
CA ASP A 16 1.47 22.76 -6.09
C ASP A 16 2.59 23.32 -6.98
N GLU A 17 3.79 22.73 -6.90
CA GLU A 17 4.91 23.07 -7.74
C GLU A 17 4.73 22.49 -9.16
N VAL A 18 4.30 23.34 -10.12
CA VAL A 18 4.13 22.96 -11.53
C VAL A 18 5.39 22.34 -12.15
N ALA A 19 6.57 22.77 -11.70
CA ALA A 19 7.84 22.23 -12.17
C ALA A 19 8.00 20.75 -11.77
N ILE A 20 7.61 20.38 -10.55
CA ILE A 20 7.67 19.00 -10.03
C ILE A 20 6.66 18.12 -10.76
N THR A 21 5.39 18.55 -10.85
CA THR A 21 4.36 17.76 -11.56
C THR A 21 4.73 17.54 -13.02
N ARG A 22 5.30 18.53 -13.69
CA ARG A 22 5.75 18.45 -15.08
C ARG A 22 6.94 17.48 -15.23
N LEU A 23 7.93 17.57 -14.34
CA LEU A 23 9.09 16.67 -14.30
C LEU A 23 8.66 15.22 -14.14
N LEU A 24 7.83 14.95 -13.10
CA LEU A 24 7.32 13.62 -12.81
C LEU A 24 6.45 13.07 -13.95
N ALA A 25 5.55 13.90 -14.49
CA ALA A 25 4.70 13.47 -15.60
C ALA A 25 5.52 13.12 -16.84
N GLY A 26 6.52 13.92 -17.21
CA GLY A 26 7.40 13.63 -18.33
C GLY A 26 8.15 12.32 -18.12
N TYR A 27 8.76 12.15 -16.95
CA TYR A 27 9.51 10.93 -16.63
C TYR A 27 8.62 9.68 -16.63
N LEU A 28 7.46 9.72 -15.95
CA LEU A 28 6.56 8.57 -15.84
C LEU A 28 5.87 8.22 -17.16
N LYS A 29 5.53 9.21 -18.01
CA LYS A 29 5.03 8.96 -19.38
C LYS A 29 6.05 8.20 -20.22
N ASN A 30 7.33 8.56 -20.12
CA ASN A 30 8.42 7.85 -20.80
C ASN A 30 8.60 6.40 -20.29
N GLN A 31 8.10 6.10 -19.10
CA GLN A 31 8.08 4.75 -18.53
C GLN A 31 6.79 3.96 -18.86
N GLY A 32 5.91 4.52 -19.71
CA GLY A 32 4.71 3.85 -20.21
C GLY A 32 3.45 4.05 -19.32
N PHE A 33 3.45 4.99 -18.37
CA PHE A 33 2.30 5.31 -17.56
C PHE A 33 1.41 6.38 -18.19
N ARG A 34 0.10 6.30 -17.94
CA ARG A 34 -0.81 7.44 -18.13
C ARG A 34 -0.71 8.34 -16.91
N VAL A 35 -0.51 9.64 -17.08
CA VAL A 35 -0.28 10.55 -15.96
C VAL A 35 -1.19 11.76 -16.04
N THR A 36 -1.92 12.03 -14.95
CA THR A 36 -2.67 13.26 -14.72
C THR A 36 -1.95 14.12 -13.69
N GLN A 37 -1.73 15.40 -14.04
CA GLN A 37 -1.11 16.41 -13.17
C GLN A 37 -2.19 17.22 -12.49
N LEU A 38 -2.09 17.41 -11.19
CA LEU A 38 -3.03 18.13 -10.34
C LEU A 38 -2.25 19.02 -9.37
N HIS A 39 -2.86 20.12 -8.95
CA HIS A 39 -2.18 21.12 -8.12
C HIS A 39 -2.89 21.43 -6.80
N ASP A 40 -4.00 20.74 -6.54
CA ASP A 40 -4.81 20.90 -5.32
C ASP A 40 -5.60 19.63 -5.00
N GLY A 41 -6.07 19.52 -3.75
CA GLY A 41 -6.83 18.36 -3.29
C GLY A 41 -8.25 18.29 -3.87
N ARG A 42 -8.87 19.42 -4.21
CA ARG A 42 -10.20 19.43 -4.83
C ARG A 42 -10.18 18.76 -6.19
N SER A 43 -9.19 19.09 -7.02
CA SER A 43 -8.99 18.47 -8.34
C SER A 43 -8.69 16.98 -8.20
N LEU A 44 -7.95 16.57 -7.15
CA LEU A 44 -7.73 15.16 -6.86
C LEU A 44 -9.05 14.45 -6.53
N MET A 45 -9.89 15.00 -5.65
CA MET A 45 -11.18 14.39 -5.31
C MET A 45 -12.09 14.23 -6.54
N ALA A 46 -12.11 15.23 -7.42
CA ALA A 46 -12.86 15.17 -8.68
C ALA A 46 -12.34 14.05 -9.61
N LEU A 47 -11.01 13.93 -9.73
CA LEU A 47 -10.41 12.85 -10.53
C LEU A 47 -10.75 11.47 -9.96
N LEU A 48 -10.64 11.28 -8.64
CA LEU A 48 -10.93 10.00 -7.98
C LEU A 48 -12.36 9.52 -8.20
N GLN A 49 -13.30 10.45 -8.34
CA GLN A 49 -14.71 10.13 -8.65
C GLN A 49 -14.95 9.82 -10.13
N ALA A 50 -14.25 10.53 -11.03
CA ALA A 50 -14.50 10.44 -12.47
C ALA A 50 -13.68 9.36 -13.17
N ASP A 51 -12.41 9.19 -12.79
CA ASP A 51 -11.43 8.32 -13.45
C ASP A 51 -10.37 7.86 -12.44
N LEU A 52 -10.72 6.85 -11.64
CA LEU A 52 -9.91 6.35 -10.53
C LEU A 52 -8.50 5.95 -11.00
N PRO A 53 -7.42 6.62 -10.53
CA PRO A 53 -6.06 6.22 -10.87
C PRO A 53 -5.66 4.94 -10.11
N CYS A 54 -4.72 4.19 -10.68
CA CYS A 54 -4.12 3.05 -10.00
C CYS A 54 -3.24 3.48 -8.81
N LEU A 55 -2.68 4.70 -8.88
CA LEU A 55 -1.80 5.24 -7.85
C LEU A 55 -1.85 6.78 -7.82
N VAL A 56 -1.82 7.33 -6.62
CA VAL A 56 -1.70 8.77 -6.34
C VAL A 56 -0.32 9.05 -5.75
N LEU A 57 0.43 9.98 -6.34
CA LEU A 57 1.57 10.64 -5.72
C LEU A 57 1.06 11.94 -5.12
N LEU A 58 1.16 12.12 -3.80
CA LEU A 58 0.58 13.25 -3.10
C LEU A 58 1.65 14.02 -2.33
N ASP A 59 1.81 15.31 -2.63
CA ASP A 59 2.50 16.21 -1.72
C ASP A 59 1.59 16.61 -0.54
N LEU A 60 2.18 16.67 0.65
CA LEU A 60 1.49 17.15 1.85
C LEU A 60 1.56 18.68 2.00
N GLY A 61 2.46 19.34 1.26
CA GLY A 61 2.72 20.77 1.34
C GLY A 61 1.76 21.65 0.55
N LEU A 62 0.59 21.16 0.14
CA LEU A 62 -0.38 21.91 -0.67
C LEU A 62 -0.84 23.18 0.05
N PRO A 63 -0.76 24.38 -0.57
CA PRO A 63 -1.12 25.65 0.05
C PRO A 63 -2.59 25.70 0.46
N GLY A 64 -2.85 26.08 1.71
CA GLY A 64 -4.22 26.24 2.23
C GLY A 64 -4.98 24.91 2.46
N GLU A 65 -4.35 23.77 2.27
CA GLU A 65 -4.94 22.45 2.48
C GLU A 65 -4.12 21.61 3.46
N ASP A 66 -4.80 20.77 4.24
CA ASP A 66 -4.14 19.75 5.06
C ASP A 66 -3.94 18.48 4.24
N GLY A 67 -2.71 18.25 3.77
CA GLY A 67 -2.35 17.09 2.95
C GLY A 67 -2.59 15.76 3.67
N PHE A 68 -2.47 15.70 5.00
CA PHE A 68 -2.81 14.49 5.77
C PHE A 68 -4.32 14.22 5.77
N ARG A 69 -5.14 15.26 5.82
CA ARG A 69 -6.60 15.12 5.69
C ARG A 69 -6.98 14.59 4.31
N ILE A 70 -6.33 15.12 3.25
CA ILE A 70 -6.53 14.64 1.87
C ILE A 70 -6.15 13.16 1.79
N ALA A 71 -4.97 12.77 2.28
CA ALA A 71 -4.52 11.38 2.28
C ALA A 71 -5.50 10.46 3.01
N ARG A 72 -6.05 10.90 4.16
CA ARG A 72 -7.06 10.15 4.92
C ARG A 72 -8.33 9.95 4.11
N GLN A 73 -8.86 11.02 3.50
CA GLN A 73 -10.05 10.93 2.64
C GLN A 73 -9.85 9.97 1.47
N VAL A 74 -8.68 9.99 0.82
CA VAL A 74 -8.34 9.03 -0.23
C VAL A 74 -8.45 7.61 0.30
N ARG A 75 -7.95 7.33 1.50
CA ARG A 75 -7.96 5.99 2.10
C ARG A 75 -9.33 5.53 2.61
N GLU A 76 -10.16 6.44 3.04
CA GLU A 76 -11.51 6.12 3.53
C GLU A 76 -12.45 5.70 2.39
N HIS A 77 -12.25 6.25 1.19
CA HIS A 77 -13.21 6.10 0.09
C HIS A 77 -12.67 5.33 -1.12
N TRP A 78 -11.34 5.21 -1.29
CA TRP A 78 -10.73 4.57 -2.46
C TRP A 78 -9.57 3.64 -2.09
N SER A 79 -9.43 2.56 -2.87
CA SER A 79 -8.39 1.54 -2.67
C SER A 79 -7.16 1.69 -3.57
N CYS A 80 -7.02 2.82 -4.30
CA CYS A 80 -5.86 3.07 -5.15
C CYS A 80 -4.54 3.13 -4.35
N GLY A 81 -3.41 2.90 -4.99
CA GLY A 81 -2.09 3.11 -4.38
C GLY A 81 -1.91 4.57 -3.92
N LEU A 82 -1.29 4.81 -2.77
CA LEU A 82 -1.00 6.16 -2.27
C LEU A 82 0.45 6.25 -1.82
N VAL A 83 1.24 7.06 -2.51
CA VAL A 83 2.62 7.39 -2.14
C VAL A 83 2.69 8.87 -1.80
N ILE A 84 3.14 9.18 -0.60
CA ILE A 84 3.37 10.56 -0.17
C ILE A 84 4.75 10.98 -0.64
N VAL A 85 4.84 12.15 -1.30
CA VAL A 85 6.09 12.74 -1.79
C VAL A 85 6.16 14.18 -1.31
N THR A 86 6.96 14.47 -0.27
CA THR A 86 6.92 15.80 0.38
C THR A 86 8.29 16.27 0.84
N GLY A 87 8.45 17.61 0.93
CA GLY A 87 9.63 18.25 1.52
C GLY A 87 9.67 18.17 3.05
N ARG A 88 8.58 17.74 3.69
CA ARG A 88 8.53 17.53 5.14
C ARG A 88 9.24 16.23 5.49
N GLY A 89 10.52 16.33 5.86
CA GLY A 89 11.38 15.20 6.18
C GLY A 89 11.43 14.79 7.64
N ASP A 90 10.60 15.40 8.50
CA ASP A 90 10.55 15.06 9.92
C ASP A 90 10.12 13.59 10.10
N PRO A 91 10.81 12.82 10.96
CA PRO A 91 10.39 11.45 11.32
C PRO A 91 8.94 11.36 11.79
N VAL A 92 8.42 12.40 12.46
CA VAL A 92 7.02 12.47 12.92
C VAL A 92 6.07 12.56 11.74
N ASP A 93 6.32 13.43 10.77
CA ASP A 93 5.49 13.55 9.56
C ASP A 93 5.47 12.25 8.75
N LYS A 94 6.59 11.53 8.70
CA LYS A 94 6.69 10.22 8.04
C LYS A 94 5.82 9.17 8.75
N ILE A 95 5.85 9.14 10.07
CA ILE A 95 5.00 8.23 10.86
C ILE A 95 3.52 8.57 10.64
N VAL A 96 3.15 9.86 10.77
CA VAL A 96 1.77 10.33 10.56
C VAL A 96 1.29 10.02 9.14
N GLY A 97 2.12 10.23 8.11
CA GLY A 97 1.79 9.89 6.71
C GLY A 97 1.51 8.40 6.52
N LEU A 98 2.27 7.54 7.18
CA LEU A 98 2.02 6.11 7.19
C LEU A 98 0.80 5.73 8.03
N GLU A 99 0.55 6.42 9.16
CA GLU A 99 -0.67 6.26 9.98
C GLU A 99 -1.94 6.63 9.23
N VAL A 100 -1.88 7.61 8.35
CA VAL A 100 -2.99 8.01 7.47
C VAL A 100 -3.30 6.98 6.38
N GLY A 101 -2.38 6.07 6.03
CA GLY A 101 -2.66 5.00 5.06
C GLY A 101 -1.80 4.97 3.83
N ALA A 102 -0.77 5.78 3.74
CA ALA A 102 0.13 5.73 2.61
C ALA A 102 0.81 4.36 2.47
N ASP A 103 0.90 3.87 1.25
CA ASP A 103 1.63 2.64 0.92
C ASP A 103 3.14 2.84 0.98
N ASP A 104 3.60 4.06 0.68
CA ASP A 104 5.01 4.45 0.82
C ASP A 104 5.13 5.97 1.05
N TYR A 105 6.33 6.40 1.46
CA TYR A 105 6.66 7.78 1.77
C TYR A 105 8.05 8.11 1.20
N VAL A 106 8.13 9.21 0.44
CA VAL A 106 9.35 9.68 -0.21
C VAL A 106 9.60 11.14 0.15
N THR A 107 10.79 11.46 0.61
CA THR A 107 11.18 12.84 0.93
C THR A 107 11.82 13.55 -0.25
N LYS A 108 11.48 14.82 -0.46
CA LYS A 108 12.20 15.71 -1.39
C LYS A 108 13.52 16.18 -0.72
N PRO A 109 14.64 16.24 -1.45
CA PRO A 109 14.82 15.82 -2.84
C PRO A 109 14.89 14.30 -2.99
N PHE A 110 14.37 13.75 -4.10
CA PHE A 110 14.33 12.32 -4.37
C PHE A 110 15.00 11.98 -5.71
N ASP A 111 15.51 10.77 -5.82
CA ASP A 111 15.95 10.20 -7.09
C ASP A 111 14.75 9.66 -7.89
N LEU A 112 14.66 9.99 -9.18
CA LEU A 112 13.55 9.57 -10.05
C LEU A 112 13.50 8.04 -10.25
N ARG A 113 14.65 7.37 -10.23
CA ARG A 113 14.72 5.91 -10.38
C ARG A 113 14.26 5.22 -9.10
N GLU A 114 14.63 5.77 -7.94
CA GLU A 114 14.13 5.28 -6.66
C GLU A 114 12.61 5.44 -6.56
N LEU A 115 12.09 6.63 -6.88
CA LEU A 115 10.65 6.88 -6.90
C LEU A 115 9.92 5.92 -7.84
N LEU A 116 10.44 5.69 -9.05
CA LEU A 116 9.88 4.74 -10.01
C LEU A 116 9.85 3.31 -9.46
N ALA A 117 10.92 2.87 -8.79
CA ALA A 117 10.98 1.54 -8.18
C ALA A 117 9.90 1.38 -7.10
N ARG A 118 9.66 2.42 -6.27
CA ARG A 118 8.62 2.46 -5.24
C ARG A 118 7.22 2.45 -5.86
N ILE A 119 6.97 3.26 -6.90
CA ILE A 119 5.71 3.27 -7.65
C ILE A 119 5.41 1.86 -8.20
N ARG A 120 6.38 1.24 -8.88
CA ARG A 120 6.21 -0.12 -9.41
C ARG A 120 5.96 -1.16 -8.32
N ALA A 121 6.61 -1.02 -7.16
CA ALA A 121 6.37 -1.90 -6.03
C ALA A 121 4.94 -1.77 -5.49
N VAL A 122 4.40 -0.56 -5.38
CA VAL A 122 3.02 -0.32 -4.96
C VAL A 122 2.04 -0.85 -6.01
N LEU A 123 2.22 -0.51 -7.30
CA LEU A 123 1.33 -0.97 -8.38
C LEU A 123 1.28 -2.49 -8.51
N ARG A 124 2.42 -3.18 -8.41
CA ARG A 124 2.48 -4.65 -8.45
C ARG A 124 1.64 -5.28 -7.35
N ARG A 125 1.52 -4.63 -6.20
CA ARG A 125 0.71 -5.07 -5.06
C ARG A 125 -0.77 -4.77 -5.23
N SER A 126 -1.10 -3.70 -5.98
CA SER A 126 -2.49 -3.24 -6.19
C SER A 126 -3.19 -3.92 -7.37
N THR A 127 -2.45 -4.60 -8.25
CA THR A 127 -3.04 -5.27 -9.41
C THR A 127 -3.36 -6.72 -9.02
N PRO A 128 -4.64 -7.15 -9.06
CA PRO A 128 -4.98 -8.56 -9.02
C PRO A 128 -4.19 -9.26 -10.14
N ALA A 129 -3.64 -10.45 -9.87
CA ALA A 129 -2.88 -11.23 -10.83
C ALA A 129 -3.79 -11.68 -11.99
N SER A 130 -4.14 -10.76 -12.89
CA SER A 130 -4.79 -11.02 -14.17
C SER A 130 -3.76 -10.75 -15.27
N LEU A 131 -2.86 -11.71 -15.47
CA LEU A 131 -2.27 -12.19 -16.71
C LEU A 131 -1.04 -13.04 -16.36
N PRO A 132 -0.83 -14.21 -16.95
CA PRO A 132 0.36 -15.03 -16.68
C PRO A 132 1.58 -14.34 -17.29
N ALA A 133 2.39 -13.69 -16.45
CA ALA A 133 3.78 -13.45 -16.79
C ALA A 133 4.47 -14.81 -16.78
N SER A 134 4.92 -15.27 -17.94
CA SER A 134 5.78 -16.44 -18.24
C SER A 134 5.77 -17.63 -17.24
N PRO A 135 5.75 -18.89 -17.73
CA PRO A 135 5.45 -20.07 -16.92
C PRO A 135 6.58 -20.53 -15.96
N THR A 136 7.36 -19.64 -15.38
CA THR A 136 8.53 -20.07 -14.59
C THR A 136 8.42 -19.82 -13.08
N GLU A 137 7.42 -19.11 -12.55
CA GLU A 137 7.19 -19.04 -11.10
C GLU A 137 5.69 -18.89 -10.78
N ALA A 138 4.90 -19.90 -11.01
CA ALA A 138 3.57 -20.00 -10.45
C ALA A 138 3.72 -20.22 -8.93
N LYS A 139 3.63 -19.16 -8.11
CA LYS A 139 3.40 -19.32 -6.67
C LYS A 139 2.09 -20.11 -6.52
N PRO A 140 2.06 -21.15 -5.67
CA PRO A 140 0.86 -21.97 -5.49
C PRO A 140 -0.30 -21.07 -5.08
N ARG A 141 -1.44 -21.26 -5.73
CA ARG A 141 -2.71 -20.64 -5.33
C ARG A 141 -3.05 -21.23 -3.97
N ALA A 142 -2.79 -20.50 -2.92
CA ALA A 142 -3.12 -20.95 -1.58
C ALA A 142 -4.19 -20.01 -1.03
N THR A 143 -5.36 -20.57 -0.82
CA THR A 143 -6.37 -19.97 0.04
C THR A 143 -6.00 -20.33 1.48
N LEU A 144 -5.85 -19.34 2.33
CA LEU A 144 -5.55 -19.52 3.75
C LEU A 144 -6.80 -19.20 4.55
N LYS A 145 -7.25 -20.15 5.37
CA LYS A 145 -8.39 -19.94 6.28
C LYS A 145 -7.90 -19.83 7.71
N PHE A 146 -8.33 -18.81 8.41
CA PHE A 146 -8.04 -18.61 9.83
C PHE A 146 -9.23 -17.94 10.53
N THR A 147 -9.53 -18.39 11.72
CA THR A 147 -10.78 -17.99 12.40
C THR A 147 -11.97 -18.09 11.45
N SER A 148 -12.62 -16.99 11.13
CA SER A 148 -13.74 -16.90 10.16
C SER A 148 -13.35 -16.17 8.87
N TYR A 149 -12.06 -15.96 8.63
CA TYR A 149 -11.55 -15.26 7.43
C TYR A 149 -11.01 -16.23 6.39
N GLU A 150 -11.16 -15.85 5.12
CA GLU A 150 -10.60 -16.58 3.99
C GLU A 150 -9.72 -15.63 3.14
N LEU A 151 -8.41 -15.88 3.13
CA LEU A 151 -7.41 -15.09 2.44
C LEU A 151 -7.02 -15.78 1.13
N ASP A 152 -7.47 -15.24 0.00
CA ASP A 152 -7.02 -15.65 -1.34
C ASP A 152 -5.75 -14.86 -1.69
N THR A 153 -4.61 -15.55 -1.67
CA THR A 153 -3.31 -14.92 -1.95
C THR A 153 -3.11 -14.58 -3.42
N ALA A 154 -3.80 -15.28 -4.34
CA ALA A 154 -3.71 -15.06 -5.77
C ALA A 154 -4.64 -13.91 -6.22
N ALA A 155 -5.89 -13.91 -5.76
CA ALA A 155 -6.84 -12.84 -6.04
C ALA A 155 -6.58 -11.58 -5.21
N ARG A 156 -5.69 -11.63 -4.20
CA ARG A 156 -5.41 -10.55 -3.24
C ARG A 156 -6.67 -10.06 -2.54
N ARG A 157 -7.49 -11.00 -2.06
CA ARG A 157 -8.77 -10.72 -1.40
C ARG A 157 -8.81 -11.36 -0.02
N LEU A 158 -9.46 -10.69 0.90
CA LEU A 158 -9.78 -11.20 2.21
C LEU A 158 -11.30 -11.18 2.39
N MET A 159 -11.89 -12.37 2.54
CA MET A 159 -13.31 -12.53 2.86
C MET A 159 -13.48 -12.58 4.38
N GLY A 160 -14.40 -11.78 4.89
CA GLY A 160 -14.76 -11.73 6.30
C GLY A 160 -15.76 -12.83 6.71
N PRO A 161 -16.14 -12.86 8.00
CA PRO A 161 -17.08 -13.83 8.56
C PRO A 161 -18.44 -13.83 7.87
N ASP A 162 -18.89 -12.65 7.41
CA ASP A 162 -20.19 -12.45 6.77
C ASP A 162 -20.17 -12.71 5.26
N GLY A 163 -19.03 -13.20 4.72
CA GLY A 163 -18.83 -13.40 3.28
C GLY A 163 -18.59 -12.09 2.51
N GLU A 164 -18.41 -10.97 3.20
CA GLU A 164 -18.11 -9.67 2.64
C GLU A 164 -16.59 -9.49 2.41
N ASP A 165 -16.23 -8.68 1.42
CA ASP A 165 -14.82 -8.39 1.12
C ASP A 165 -14.26 -7.37 2.12
N VAL A 166 -13.26 -7.76 2.89
CA VAL A 166 -12.56 -6.86 3.81
C VAL A 166 -11.54 -6.05 3.02
N SER A 167 -11.83 -4.77 2.84
CA SER A 167 -10.95 -3.86 2.10
C SER A 167 -9.60 -3.70 2.82
N LEU A 168 -8.53 -4.17 2.19
CA LEU A 168 -7.14 -4.01 2.63
C LEU A 168 -6.37 -3.15 1.65
N THR A 169 -5.49 -2.28 2.16
CA THR A 169 -4.47 -1.66 1.31
C THR A 169 -3.45 -2.72 0.88
N SER A 170 -2.68 -2.42 -0.18
CA SER A 170 -1.66 -3.36 -0.67
C SER A 170 -0.64 -3.74 0.41
N GLY A 171 -0.22 -2.78 1.24
CA GLY A 171 0.72 -3.04 2.34
C GLY A 171 0.12 -3.86 3.48
N GLU A 172 -1.16 -3.64 3.82
CA GLU A 172 -1.89 -4.44 4.81
C GLU A 172 -2.08 -5.87 4.34
N PHE A 173 -2.42 -6.05 3.06
CA PHE A 173 -2.56 -7.38 2.46
C PHE A 173 -1.24 -8.17 2.48
N ASP A 174 -0.14 -7.54 2.03
CA ASP A 174 1.17 -8.19 2.02
C ASP A 174 1.64 -8.55 3.43
N LEU A 175 1.39 -7.68 4.41
CA LEU A 175 1.70 -7.94 5.81
C LEU A 175 0.87 -9.10 6.36
N LEU A 176 -0.43 -9.14 6.07
CA LEU A 176 -1.31 -10.24 6.47
C LEU A 176 -0.84 -11.57 5.84
N CYS A 177 -0.49 -11.56 4.54
CA CYS A 177 0.07 -12.73 3.87
C CYS A 177 1.37 -13.21 4.54
N ALA A 178 2.31 -12.29 4.83
CA ALA A 178 3.58 -12.65 5.47
C ALA A 178 3.36 -13.30 6.84
N LEU A 179 2.42 -12.77 7.62
CA LEU A 179 2.05 -13.30 8.94
C LEU A 179 1.32 -14.64 8.84
N ALA A 180 0.28 -14.74 8.01
CA ALA A 180 -0.56 -15.94 7.88
C ALA A 180 0.16 -17.13 7.22
N LEU A 181 1.20 -16.88 6.41
CA LEU A 181 2.07 -17.92 5.85
C LEU A 181 3.08 -18.47 6.86
N ASN A 182 3.26 -17.80 8.00
CA ASN A 182 4.18 -18.19 9.08
C ASN A 182 3.47 -18.25 10.45
N PRO A 183 2.38 -19.02 10.59
CA PRO A 183 1.61 -19.06 11.84
C PRO A 183 2.47 -19.63 12.97
N GLY A 184 2.32 -19.12 14.17
CA GLY A 184 3.05 -19.56 15.36
C GLY A 184 4.53 -19.14 15.39
N ARG A 185 5.03 -18.44 14.38
CA ARG A 185 6.42 -17.96 14.31
C ARG A 185 6.49 -16.47 14.61
N VAL A 186 7.44 -16.08 15.47
CA VAL A 186 7.74 -14.66 15.69
C VAL A 186 8.51 -14.11 14.49
N LEU A 187 7.98 -13.07 13.86
CA LEU A 187 8.60 -12.39 12.73
C LEU A 187 9.09 -11.01 13.17
N SER A 188 10.37 -10.70 12.90
CA SER A 188 10.94 -9.41 13.23
C SER A 188 10.36 -8.29 12.34
N ARG A 189 10.44 -7.04 12.82
CA ARG A 189 9.99 -5.88 12.06
C ARG A 189 10.75 -5.74 10.74
N ASP A 190 12.06 -5.99 10.77
CA ASP A 190 12.92 -5.91 9.58
C ASP A 190 12.52 -6.97 8.55
N PHE A 191 12.31 -8.23 8.99
CA PHE A 191 11.81 -9.28 8.11
C PHE A 191 10.45 -8.92 7.48
N LEU A 192 9.51 -8.43 8.29
CA LEU A 192 8.19 -8.02 7.80
C LEU A 192 8.28 -6.84 6.81
N LEU A 193 9.16 -5.89 7.07
CA LEU A 193 9.40 -4.75 6.19
C LEU A 193 10.01 -5.19 4.85
N GLU A 194 10.99 -6.08 4.90
CA GLU A 194 11.60 -6.68 3.70
C GLU A 194 10.57 -7.43 2.85
N GLN A 195 9.74 -8.27 3.49
CA GLN A 195 8.70 -9.04 2.81
C GLN A 195 7.60 -8.16 2.20
N THR A 196 7.26 -7.05 2.86
CA THR A 196 6.16 -6.17 2.42
C THR A 196 6.61 -5.05 1.51
N ARG A 197 7.84 -4.57 1.62
CA ARG A 197 8.33 -3.39 0.88
C ARG A 197 9.58 -3.63 0.06
N GLY A 198 10.25 -4.78 0.22
CA GLY A 198 11.46 -5.15 -0.54
C GLY A 198 12.63 -4.19 -0.26
N ARG A 199 12.70 -3.61 0.93
CA ARG A 199 13.78 -2.72 1.35
C ARG A 199 14.18 -2.98 2.80
N GLU A 200 15.41 -2.63 3.14
CA GLU A 200 15.88 -2.63 4.52
C GLU A 200 15.18 -1.56 5.37
N ALA A 201 15.06 -1.85 6.67
CA ALA A 201 14.51 -0.90 7.62
C ALA A 201 15.43 0.30 7.78
N ALA A 202 14.89 1.51 7.63
CA ALA A 202 15.59 2.71 8.05
C ALA A 202 15.56 2.82 9.59
N PRO A 203 16.54 3.47 10.23
CA PRO A 203 16.48 3.74 11.66
C PRO A 203 15.12 4.37 12.05
N PHE A 204 14.48 3.83 13.09
CA PHE A 204 13.17 4.28 13.59
C PHE A 204 11.98 4.08 12.62
N ASP A 205 12.07 3.14 11.67
CA ASP A 205 10.95 2.81 10.78
C ASP A 205 9.83 2.10 11.56
N ARG A 206 8.73 2.79 11.81
CA ARG A 206 7.52 2.28 12.49
C ARG A 206 6.42 1.83 11.54
N THR A 207 6.70 1.73 10.26
CA THR A 207 5.72 1.36 9.24
C THR A 207 4.97 0.06 9.58
N ILE A 208 5.68 -0.95 10.05
CA ILE A 208 5.09 -2.25 10.41
C ILE A 208 4.15 -2.12 11.61
N ASP A 209 4.55 -1.36 12.64
CA ASP A 209 3.72 -1.17 13.85
C ASP A 209 2.37 -0.52 13.50
N VAL A 210 2.41 0.49 12.62
CA VAL A 210 1.22 1.18 12.12
C VAL A 210 0.32 0.25 11.29
N GLN A 211 0.91 -0.52 10.37
CA GLN A 211 0.15 -1.46 9.55
C GLN A 211 -0.47 -2.59 10.40
N VAL A 212 0.25 -3.11 11.39
CA VAL A 212 -0.31 -4.08 12.35
C VAL A 212 -1.49 -3.47 13.11
N GLY A 213 -1.37 -2.22 13.58
CA GLY A 213 -2.46 -1.53 14.25
C GLY A 213 -3.73 -1.42 13.39
N ARG A 214 -3.57 -1.22 12.07
CA ARG A 214 -4.69 -1.18 11.12
C ARG A 214 -5.28 -2.55 10.85
N LEU A 215 -4.45 -3.56 10.63
CA LEU A 215 -4.91 -4.94 10.47
C LEU A 215 -5.72 -5.38 11.70
N ARG A 216 -5.25 -5.08 12.91
CA ARG A 216 -6.01 -5.39 14.13
C ARG A 216 -7.39 -4.74 14.13
N ARG A 217 -7.51 -3.47 13.76
CA ARG A 217 -8.82 -2.79 13.67
C ARG A 217 -9.79 -3.42 12.67
N LYS A 218 -9.29 -4.17 11.69
CA LYS A 218 -10.09 -4.84 10.65
C LYS A 218 -10.37 -6.32 10.97
N LEU A 219 -9.49 -6.97 11.72
CA LEU A 219 -9.52 -8.42 11.95
C LEU A 219 -9.90 -8.83 13.36
N GLU A 220 -9.61 -7.98 14.36
CA GLU A 220 -9.82 -8.29 15.77
C GLU A 220 -11.15 -7.72 16.25
N ALA A 221 -11.81 -8.43 17.14
CA ALA A 221 -12.99 -7.88 17.83
C ALA A 221 -12.60 -6.72 18.77
N ASP A 222 -11.38 -6.77 19.33
CA ASP A 222 -10.77 -5.73 20.14
C ASP A 222 -9.30 -5.57 19.73
N ALA A 223 -8.98 -4.43 19.11
CA ALA A 223 -7.64 -4.14 18.63
C ALA A 223 -6.61 -3.92 19.76
N GLU A 224 -7.06 -3.58 20.97
CA GLU A 224 -6.21 -3.38 22.15
C GLU A 224 -5.87 -4.71 22.81
N ASN A 225 -6.75 -5.71 22.67
CA ASN A 225 -6.55 -7.07 23.19
C ASN A 225 -6.55 -8.13 22.05
N PRO A 226 -5.59 -8.07 21.11
CA PRO A 226 -5.60 -8.85 19.89
C PRO A 226 -5.45 -10.35 20.14
N GLN A 227 -6.25 -11.16 19.40
CA GLN A 227 -6.23 -12.63 19.49
C GLN A 227 -5.65 -13.28 18.22
N ILE A 228 -5.50 -12.54 17.11
CA ILE A 228 -4.99 -13.03 15.83
C ILE A 228 -3.52 -12.62 15.66
N ILE A 229 -3.20 -11.33 15.85
CA ILE A 229 -1.84 -10.80 15.68
C ILE A 229 -1.33 -10.24 17.02
N LYS A 230 -0.43 -10.96 17.68
CA LYS A 230 0.15 -10.54 18.97
C LYS A 230 1.51 -9.88 18.81
N SER A 231 1.81 -8.92 19.68
CA SER A 231 3.14 -8.33 19.80
C SER A 231 4.03 -9.18 20.70
N VAL A 232 5.28 -9.40 20.28
CA VAL A 232 6.33 -10.00 21.12
C VAL A 232 7.35 -8.91 21.42
N ARG A 233 7.40 -8.48 22.68
CA ARG A 233 8.24 -7.33 23.09
C ARG A 233 9.70 -7.54 22.67
N GLY A 234 10.27 -6.54 21.99
CA GLY A 234 11.65 -6.56 21.51
C GLY A 234 11.93 -7.49 20.32
N ALA A 235 10.99 -8.39 19.93
CA ALA A 235 11.21 -9.37 18.88
C ALA A 235 10.38 -9.11 17.60
N GLY A 236 9.14 -8.62 17.71
CA GLY A 236 8.29 -8.36 16.55
C GLY A 236 6.84 -8.80 16.76
N TYR A 237 6.29 -9.53 15.79
CA TYR A 237 4.89 -9.94 15.77
C TYR A 237 4.75 -11.44 15.50
N ILE A 238 3.68 -12.02 16.02
CA ILE A 238 3.33 -13.42 15.81
C ILE A 238 1.85 -13.53 15.42
N PHE A 239 1.58 -14.38 14.43
CA PHE A 239 0.22 -14.76 14.02
C PHE A 239 -0.16 -16.00 14.82
N VAL A 240 -1.11 -15.85 15.75
CA VAL A 240 -1.44 -16.94 16.70
C VAL A 240 -2.68 -17.74 16.29
N ALA A 241 -3.51 -17.21 15.38
CA ALA A 241 -4.65 -17.95 14.86
C ALA A 241 -4.17 -19.18 14.06
N PRO A 242 -4.80 -20.36 14.22
CA PRO A 242 -4.51 -21.53 13.40
C PRO A 242 -4.86 -21.23 11.93
N VAL A 243 -3.97 -21.61 11.01
CA VAL A 243 -4.15 -21.42 9.57
C VAL A 243 -4.30 -22.76 8.88
N VAL A 244 -5.35 -22.92 8.12
CA VAL A 244 -5.60 -24.08 7.26
C VAL A 244 -5.40 -23.66 5.81
N LYS A 245 -4.61 -24.45 5.06
CA LYS A 245 -4.45 -24.25 3.61
C LYS A 245 -5.58 -24.99 2.89
N GLY A 246 -6.31 -24.23 2.05
CA GLY A 246 -7.36 -24.76 1.19
C GLY A 246 -6.85 -25.12 -0.20
#